data_e2c730eb90ed3a57f46b63d37858180f
#
_entry.id   e2c730eb90ed3a57f46b63d37858180f
#
_cell.length_a   1.000
_cell.length_b   1.000
_cell.length_c   1.000
_cell.angle_alpha   90.00
_cell.angle_beta   90.00
_cell.angle_gamma   90.00
#
_symmetry.space_group_name_H-M   'P 1'
#
loop_
_entity.id
_entity.type
_entity.pdbx_description
1 polymer ?
#
loop_
_entity_poly.entity_id
_entity_poly.type
_entity_poly.pdbx_seq_one_letter_code
_entity_poly.pdbx_strand_id
1 'polypeptide(L)'
;MASGAVRNHDLDIMRKAFSIAGYSEEDLETRFKALYEAFKYGAPPHAGMAPGIDRMLMLLLDEDSIRETIAFPMTAGGADLLMNAPGDVTELQLRETHIKVR
;
A
#
# COMPACT_ATOMS: atom_id res chain seq x y z
N MET A 1 -2.25 -4.88 16.19
CA MET A 1 -3.03 -5.80 15.35
C MET A 1 -4.03 -5.10 14.43
N ALA A 2 -4.21 -3.82 14.55
CA ALA A 2 -4.94 -3.00 13.61
C ALA A 2 -4.09 -1.78 13.24
N SER A 3 -4.22 -1.30 12.02
CA SER A 3 -3.71 -0.01 11.57
C SER A 3 -4.88 0.89 11.21
N GLY A 4 -4.68 2.20 11.27
CA GLY A 4 -5.72 3.14 10.93
C GLY A 4 -5.29 4.57 11.19
N ALA A 5 -6.10 5.50 10.74
CA ALA A 5 -5.85 6.92 10.97
C ALA A 5 -7.15 7.72 10.95
N VAL A 6 -7.17 8.77 11.73
CA VAL A 6 -8.03 9.93 11.46
C VAL A 6 -7.38 10.69 10.31
N ARG A 7 -8.08 10.82 9.19
CA ARG A 7 -7.49 11.36 7.96
C ARG A 7 -7.29 12.85 8.06
N ASN A 8 -6.14 13.29 7.56
CA ASN A 8 -5.89 14.71 7.36
C ASN A 8 -6.59 15.16 6.07
N HIS A 9 -7.57 16.04 6.21
CA HIS A 9 -8.33 16.63 5.10
C HIS A 9 -8.18 18.15 5.03
N ASP A 10 -7.41 18.73 5.96
CA ASP A 10 -7.05 20.14 5.95
C ASP A 10 -5.90 20.38 4.98
N LEU A 11 -6.11 21.31 4.04
CA LEU A 11 -5.14 21.59 2.97
C LEU A 11 -3.85 22.23 3.50
N ASP A 12 -3.91 23.06 4.52
CA ASP A 12 -2.73 23.73 5.06
C ASP A 12 -1.85 22.75 5.84
N ILE A 13 -2.49 21.87 6.61
CA ILE A 13 -1.79 20.78 7.30
C ILE A 13 -1.20 19.81 6.28
N MET A 14 -1.92 19.52 5.19
CA MET A 14 -1.45 18.65 4.11
C MET A 14 -0.20 19.21 3.44
N ARG A 15 -0.22 20.49 3.04
CA ARG A 15 0.96 21.18 2.46
C ARG A 15 2.16 21.10 3.39
N LYS A 16 1.95 21.39 4.67
CA LYS A 16 3.00 21.35 5.68
C LYS A 16 3.57 19.94 5.88
N ALA A 17 2.70 18.94 5.95
CA ALA A 17 3.12 17.53 6.08
C ALA A 17 3.93 17.06 4.86
N PHE A 18 3.50 17.38 3.66
CA PHE A 18 4.22 17.06 2.42
C PHE A 18 5.56 17.81 2.32
N SER A 19 5.60 19.07 2.73
CA SER A 19 6.85 19.85 2.81
C SER A 19 7.86 19.21 3.76
N ILE A 20 7.44 18.70 4.93
CA ILE A 20 8.31 17.98 5.85
C ILE A 20 8.84 16.68 5.21
N ALA A 21 8.01 16.02 4.39
CA ALA A 21 8.41 14.83 3.64
C ALA A 21 9.26 15.12 2.38
N GLY A 22 9.59 16.39 2.13
CA GLY A 22 10.45 16.81 1.02
C GLY A 22 9.72 17.02 -0.32
N TYR A 23 8.39 17.08 -0.32
CA TYR A 23 7.60 17.37 -1.52
C TYR A 23 7.25 18.86 -1.59
N SER A 24 7.29 19.41 -2.81
CA SER A 24 6.89 20.78 -3.11
C SER A 24 5.36 20.90 -3.28
N GLU A 25 4.86 22.12 -3.37
CA GLU A 25 3.45 22.36 -3.71
C GLU A 25 3.15 21.92 -5.16
N GLU A 26 4.10 22.06 -6.06
CA GLU A 26 4.00 21.55 -7.43
C GLU A 26 3.85 20.01 -7.47
N ASP A 27 4.53 19.29 -6.57
CA ASP A 27 4.35 17.84 -6.44
C ASP A 27 2.92 17.49 -5.98
N LEU A 28 2.33 18.27 -5.09
CA LEU A 28 0.94 18.09 -4.68
C LEU A 28 -0.02 18.27 -5.85
N GLU A 29 0.21 19.30 -6.69
CA GLU A 29 -0.64 19.61 -7.82
C GLU A 29 -0.48 18.65 -9.01
N THR A 30 0.65 17.97 -9.12
CA THR A 30 0.96 17.07 -10.23
C THR A 30 0.83 15.61 -9.84
N ARG A 31 1.59 15.18 -8.84
CA ARG A 31 1.72 13.76 -8.45
C ARG A 31 0.58 13.29 -7.54
N PHE A 32 0.01 14.20 -6.73
CA PHE A 32 -1.08 13.92 -5.78
C PHE A 32 -2.36 14.67 -6.13
N LYS A 33 -2.47 15.13 -7.38
CA LYS A 33 -3.51 15.99 -7.89
C LYS A 33 -4.93 15.56 -7.49
N ALA A 34 -5.27 14.29 -7.70
CA ALA A 34 -6.62 13.80 -7.47
C ALA A 34 -7.10 14.01 -6.01
N LEU A 35 -6.23 13.68 -5.05
CA LEU A 35 -6.53 13.85 -3.62
C LEU A 35 -6.54 15.34 -3.23
N TYR A 36 -5.55 16.09 -3.69
CA TYR A 36 -5.40 17.50 -3.37
C TYR A 36 -6.57 18.34 -3.92
N GLU A 37 -6.97 18.10 -5.16
CA GLU A 37 -8.13 18.74 -5.78
C GLU A 37 -9.43 18.35 -5.07
N ALA A 38 -9.62 17.06 -4.76
CA ALA A 38 -10.83 16.60 -4.07
C ALA A 38 -11.03 17.32 -2.73
N PHE A 39 -9.96 17.55 -1.97
CA PHE A 39 -10.05 18.23 -0.68
C PHE A 39 -10.35 19.73 -0.79
N LYS A 40 -10.08 20.37 -1.94
CA LYS A 40 -10.49 21.76 -2.20
C LYS A 40 -12.02 21.94 -2.23
N TYR A 41 -12.76 20.88 -2.55
CA TYR A 41 -14.24 20.90 -2.54
C TYR A 41 -14.84 20.60 -1.17
N GLY A 42 -14.01 20.38 -0.16
CA GLY A 42 -14.42 20.09 1.21
C GLY A 42 -14.64 18.59 1.45
N ALA A 43 -13.77 18.00 2.25
CA ALA A 43 -13.94 16.63 2.72
C ALA A 43 -14.51 16.65 4.15
N PRO A 44 -15.45 15.76 4.51
CA PRO A 44 -15.88 15.61 5.88
C PRO A 44 -14.74 15.03 6.73
N PRO A 45 -14.74 15.27 8.05
CA PRO A 45 -13.90 14.51 8.96
C PRO A 45 -14.15 13.02 8.77
N HIS A 46 -13.09 12.26 8.51
CA HIS A 46 -13.21 10.85 8.24
C HIS A 46 -12.02 10.08 8.82
N ALA A 47 -12.26 8.83 9.14
CA ALA A 47 -11.27 7.92 9.71
C ALA A 47 -11.52 6.51 9.20
N GLY A 48 -10.51 5.68 9.32
CA GLY A 48 -10.61 4.28 8.98
C GLY A 48 -9.73 3.43 9.87
N MET A 49 -10.10 2.15 9.98
CA MET A 49 -9.33 1.13 10.68
C MET A 49 -9.29 -0.14 9.85
N ALA A 50 -8.12 -0.76 9.80
CA ALA A 50 -7.88 -2.02 9.13
C ALA A 50 -7.42 -3.07 10.16
N PRO A 51 -8.32 -3.87 10.73
CA PRO A 51 -7.97 -5.00 11.57
C PRO A 51 -7.24 -6.08 10.76
N GLY A 52 -6.13 -6.59 11.28
CA GLY A 52 -5.40 -7.69 10.67
C GLY A 52 -6.00 -9.03 11.08
N ILE A 53 -6.92 -9.57 10.28
CA ILE A 53 -7.64 -10.81 10.61
C ILE A 53 -6.67 -11.98 10.81
N ASP A 54 -5.72 -12.17 9.90
CA ASP A 54 -4.73 -13.25 10.02
C ASP A 54 -3.90 -13.16 11.32
N ARG A 55 -3.53 -11.92 11.72
CA ARG A 55 -2.82 -11.72 12.99
C ARG A 55 -3.65 -11.98 14.23
N MET A 56 -4.94 -11.67 14.18
CA MET A 56 -5.85 -12.01 15.27
C MET A 56 -6.03 -13.53 15.35
N LEU A 57 -6.17 -14.17 14.20
CA LEU A 57 -6.30 -15.63 14.10
C LEU A 57 -5.04 -16.34 14.61
N MET A 58 -3.86 -15.87 14.23
CA MET A 58 -2.57 -16.37 14.72
C MET A 58 -2.51 -16.39 16.25
N LEU A 59 -2.98 -15.33 16.92
CA LEU A 59 -3.02 -15.28 18.38
C LEU A 59 -4.08 -16.17 19.00
N LEU A 60 -5.24 -16.31 18.36
CA LEU A 60 -6.31 -17.19 18.86
C LEU A 60 -5.92 -18.67 18.76
N LEU A 61 -5.09 -19.02 17.79
CA LEU A 61 -4.60 -20.38 17.56
C LEU A 61 -3.27 -20.67 18.29
N ASP A 62 -2.70 -19.67 18.96
CA ASP A 62 -1.39 -19.76 19.63
C ASP A 62 -0.26 -20.16 18.65
N GLU A 63 -0.30 -19.60 17.45
CA GLU A 63 0.68 -19.84 16.39
C GLU A 63 1.77 -18.77 16.37
N ASP A 64 3.03 -19.17 16.23
CA ASP A 64 4.16 -18.26 16.16
C ASP A 64 4.34 -17.60 14.78
N SER A 65 3.74 -18.16 13.74
CA SER A 65 3.88 -17.70 12.37
C SER A 65 2.53 -17.40 11.73
N ILE A 66 2.42 -16.22 11.14
CA ILE A 66 1.24 -15.82 10.35
C ILE A 66 1.04 -16.71 9.12
N ARG A 67 2.06 -17.43 8.68
CA ARG A 67 1.94 -18.36 7.55
C ARG A 67 1.00 -19.52 7.84
N GLU A 68 0.82 -19.87 9.11
CA GLU A 68 -0.10 -20.95 9.53
C GLU A 68 -1.57 -20.55 9.39
N THR A 69 -1.85 -19.24 9.28
CA THR A 69 -3.22 -18.70 9.12
C THR A 69 -3.55 -18.34 7.68
N ILE A 70 -2.61 -18.49 6.75
CA ILE A 70 -2.75 -18.16 5.33
C ILE A 70 -2.81 -19.45 4.52
N ALA A 71 -3.88 -19.62 3.71
CA ALA A 71 -4.13 -20.85 2.97
C ALA A 71 -3.00 -21.21 1.97
N PHE A 72 -2.37 -20.22 1.34
CA PHE A 72 -1.29 -20.40 0.37
C PHE A 72 -0.16 -19.40 0.64
N PRO A 73 0.62 -19.62 1.73
CA PRO A 73 1.64 -18.66 2.14
C PRO A 73 2.84 -18.69 1.20
N MET A 74 3.41 -17.52 0.95
CA MET A 74 4.71 -17.41 0.29
C MET A 74 5.84 -17.88 1.22
N THR A 75 6.94 -18.32 0.63
CA THR A 75 8.17 -18.63 1.38
C THR A 75 8.78 -17.37 2.00
N ALA A 76 9.73 -17.55 2.91
CA ALA A 76 10.46 -16.42 3.50
C ALA A 76 11.20 -15.57 2.44
N GLY A 77 11.61 -16.18 1.34
CA GLY A 77 12.23 -15.50 0.20
C GLY A 77 11.25 -14.85 -0.79
N GLY A 78 9.95 -14.88 -0.50
CA GLY A 78 8.93 -14.29 -1.36
C GLY A 78 8.55 -15.14 -2.57
N ALA A 79 8.86 -16.42 -2.56
CA ALA A 79 8.46 -17.34 -3.64
C ALA A 79 7.08 -17.95 -3.34
N ASP A 80 6.24 -17.99 -4.35
CA ASP A 80 4.97 -18.73 -4.34
C ASP A 80 5.21 -20.10 -4.97
N LEU A 81 5.21 -21.14 -4.15
CA LEU A 81 5.47 -22.49 -4.59
C LEU A 81 4.30 -23.10 -5.37
N LEU A 82 3.09 -22.65 -5.13
CA LEU A 82 1.90 -23.12 -5.82
C LEU A 82 1.87 -22.62 -7.28
N MET A 83 2.17 -21.33 -7.46
CA MET A 83 2.16 -20.65 -8.74
C MET A 83 3.52 -20.71 -9.45
N ASN A 84 4.54 -21.27 -8.79
CA ASN A 84 5.93 -21.28 -9.27
C ASN A 84 6.44 -19.86 -9.61
N ALA A 85 6.17 -18.90 -8.71
CA ALA A 85 6.60 -17.52 -8.85
C ALA A 85 7.73 -17.17 -7.85
N PRO A 86 8.64 -16.26 -8.20
CA PRO A 86 8.73 -15.55 -9.48
C PRO A 86 9.15 -16.43 -10.65
N GLY A 87 8.64 -16.14 -11.84
CA GLY A 87 8.97 -16.80 -13.09
C GLY A 87 9.60 -15.82 -14.09
N ASP A 88 10.15 -16.37 -15.16
CA ASP A 88 10.72 -15.58 -16.25
C ASP A 88 9.63 -14.84 -17.03
N VAL A 89 9.95 -13.65 -17.52
CA VAL A 89 9.11 -12.88 -18.43
C VAL A 89 9.66 -12.98 -19.87
N THR A 90 8.75 -13.06 -20.83
CA THR A 90 9.14 -13.12 -22.23
C THR A 90 9.48 -11.74 -22.79
N GLU A 91 10.30 -11.68 -23.82
CA GLU A 91 10.62 -10.46 -24.55
C GLU A 91 9.35 -9.76 -25.11
N LEU A 92 8.32 -10.54 -25.47
CA LEU A 92 7.06 -9.99 -25.93
C LEU A 92 6.35 -9.22 -24.81
N GLN A 93 6.25 -9.79 -23.60
CA GLN A 93 5.66 -9.13 -22.44
C GLN A 93 6.40 -7.83 -22.07
N LEU A 94 7.74 -7.84 -22.13
CA LEU A 94 8.55 -6.66 -21.90
C LEU A 94 8.26 -5.55 -22.92
N ARG A 95 8.13 -5.91 -24.21
CA ARG A 95 7.82 -4.96 -25.29
C ARG A 95 6.41 -4.37 -25.12
N GLU A 96 5.42 -5.20 -24.85
CA GLU A 96 4.01 -4.76 -24.67
C GLU A 96 3.85 -3.79 -23.49
N THR A 97 4.65 -3.98 -22.45
CA THR A 97 4.64 -3.11 -21.26
C THR A 97 5.64 -1.94 -21.36
N HIS A 98 6.40 -1.83 -22.45
CA HIS A 98 7.48 -0.84 -22.65
C HIS A 98 8.54 -0.85 -21.54
N ILE A 99 8.83 -2.02 -20.96
CA ILE A 99 9.84 -2.24 -19.94
C ILE A 99 11.08 -2.84 -20.56
N LYS A 100 12.26 -2.47 -20.06
CA LYS A 100 13.54 -3.07 -20.40
C LYS A 100 14.27 -3.48 -19.13
N VAL A 101 14.68 -4.72 -19.06
CA VAL A 101 15.58 -5.19 -18.01
C VAL A 101 16.98 -4.64 -18.27
N ARG A 102 17.62 -4.12 -17.22
CA ARG A 102 18.99 -3.58 -17.27
C ARG A 102 20.00 -4.61 -16.84
#